data_229e6986bad7cfaa67b3742dd27520a6
#
_entry.id   229e6986bad7cfaa67b3742dd27520a6
#
_cell.length_a   1.000
_cell.length_b   1.000
_cell.length_c   1.000
_cell.angle_alpha   90.00
_cell.angle_beta   90.00
_cell.angle_gamma   90.00
#
_symmetry.space_group_name_H-M   'P 1'
#
loop_
_entity.id
_entity.type
_entity.pdbx_description
1 polymer ?
#
loop_
_entity_poly.entity_id
_entity_poly.type
_entity_poly.pdbx_seq_one_letter_code
_entity_poly.pdbx_strand_id
1 'polypeptide(L)'
;MSLNLDIIKQFEGLSLSAYKCPAGKVTIGFGNTFYEDGKPVLMGDKITKDRADFLLARVAEQFANRMAKYIKSHINDNQKSALLSFAYNCGIGNFSGSTLLKKVNANPNDPTIRQEFMKWNRSSGKVLAGLTRRREAEANLYFKTP
;
A
#
# COMPACT_ATOMS: atom_id res chain seq x y z
N MET A 1 4.64 2.25 -17.38
CA MET A 1 4.13 1.13 -16.57
C MET A 1 2.91 1.60 -15.79
N SER A 2 1.80 0.91 -15.96
CA SER A 2 0.53 1.29 -15.36
C SER A 2 0.33 0.53 -14.04
N LEU A 3 0.23 1.25 -12.94
CA LEU A 3 -0.08 0.67 -11.63
C LEU A 3 -1.57 0.78 -11.36
N ASN A 4 -2.16 -0.29 -10.84
CA ASN A 4 -3.55 -0.29 -10.41
C ASN A 4 -3.61 0.22 -8.96
N LEU A 5 -4.19 1.41 -8.78
CA LEU A 5 -4.33 2.03 -7.47
C LEU A 5 -5.71 1.81 -6.85
N ASP A 6 -6.61 1.08 -7.54
CA ASP A 6 -7.98 0.87 -7.07
C ASP A 6 -8.01 0.14 -5.73
N ILE A 7 -7.11 -0.82 -5.53
CA ILE A 7 -7.03 -1.56 -4.28
C ILE A 7 -6.66 -0.65 -3.10
N ILE A 8 -5.76 0.30 -3.31
CA ILE A 8 -5.40 1.28 -2.27
C ILE A 8 -6.61 2.16 -1.95
N LYS A 9 -7.29 2.67 -2.98
CA LYS A 9 -8.48 3.51 -2.80
C LYS A 9 -9.57 2.78 -2.04
N GLN A 10 -9.78 1.50 -2.37
CA GLN A 10 -10.81 0.67 -1.74
C GLN A 10 -10.59 0.54 -0.23
N PHE A 11 -9.36 0.29 0.19
CA PHE A 11 -9.07 -0.02 1.59
C PHE A 11 -8.72 1.21 2.42
N GLU A 12 -8.14 2.26 1.82
CA GLU A 12 -7.83 3.49 2.56
C GLU A 12 -9.06 4.37 2.74
N GLY A 13 -9.98 4.35 1.78
CA GLY A 13 -11.10 5.27 1.78
C GLY A 13 -10.67 6.70 1.45
N LEU A 14 -11.65 7.58 1.21
CA LEU A 14 -11.39 8.96 0.83
C LEU A 14 -11.91 9.92 1.89
N SER A 15 -11.06 10.86 2.32
CA SER A 15 -11.50 12.01 3.12
C SER A 15 -11.00 13.31 2.49
N LEU A 16 -11.91 14.22 2.20
CA LEU A 16 -11.57 15.53 1.63
C LEU A 16 -11.22 16.57 2.70
N SER A 17 -11.43 16.23 3.97
CA SER A 17 -11.08 17.08 5.12
C SER A 17 -10.12 16.31 6.02
N ALA A 18 -9.13 17.02 6.55
CA ALA A 18 -8.16 16.41 7.47
C ALA A 18 -8.82 15.90 8.74
N TYR A 19 -8.40 14.74 9.21
CA TYR A 19 -8.91 14.11 10.44
C TYR A 19 -7.75 13.40 11.14
N LYS A 20 -7.93 13.08 12.42
CA LYS A 20 -6.97 12.26 13.14
C LYS A 20 -7.36 10.78 12.98
N CYS A 21 -6.41 9.98 12.49
CA CYS A 21 -6.61 8.54 12.43
C CYS A 21 -6.49 7.93 13.84
N PRO A 22 -6.86 6.62 14.02
CA PRO A 22 -6.76 5.98 15.35
C PRO A 22 -5.37 6.06 15.98
N ALA A 23 -4.31 6.13 15.18
CA ALA A 23 -2.93 6.29 15.66
C ALA A 23 -2.59 7.73 16.03
N GLY A 24 -3.55 8.68 15.94
CA GLY A 24 -3.36 10.07 16.30
C GLY A 24 -2.72 10.95 15.22
N LYS A 25 -2.49 10.42 14.03
CA LYS A 25 -1.89 11.19 12.92
C LYS A 25 -2.95 11.94 12.14
N VAL A 26 -2.65 13.19 11.76
CA VAL A 26 -3.52 14.01 10.91
C VAL A 26 -3.42 13.49 9.49
N THR A 27 -4.56 13.12 8.92
CA THR A 27 -4.66 12.34 7.68
C THR A 27 -5.66 13.00 6.73
N ILE A 28 -5.41 12.92 5.43
CA ILE A 28 -6.31 13.44 4.40
C ILE A 28 -6.21 12.57 3.14
N GLY A 29 -7.19 12.70 2.24
CA GLY A 29 -7.18 11.97 0.98
C GLY A 29 -7.33 10.46 1.17
N PHE A 30 -6.44 9.70 0.60
CA PHE A 30 -6.42 8.23 0.70
C PHE A 30 -5.36 7.78 1.71
N GLY A 31 -5.52 8.20 2.96
CA GLY A 31 -4.61 7.80 4.03
C GLY A 31 -3.30 8.57 4.07
N ASN A 32 -3.24 9.75 3.48
CA ASN A 32 -2.01 10.53 3.37
C ASN A 32 -1.80 11.42 4.60
N THR A 33 -0.60 11.36 5.18
CA THR A 33 -0.21 12.19 6.33
C THR A 33 0.75 13.31 5.93
N PHE A 34 1.28 13.25 4.71
CA PHE A 34 2.14 14.26 4.10
C PHE A 34 1.67 14.51 2.67
N TYR A 35 1.90 15.74 2.19
CA TYR A 35 1.72 16.06 0.79
C TYR A 35 2.94 15.63 -0.03
N GLU A 36 2.84 15.69 -1.35
CA GLU A 36 3.92 15.25 -2.25
C GLU A 36 5.20 16.08 -2.12
N ASP A 37 5.10 17.29 -1.59
CA ASP A 37 6.27 18.15 -1.33
C ASP A 37 6.92 17.91 0.04
N GLY A 38 6.38 16.93 0.80
CA GLY A 38 6.90 16.58 2.12
C GLY A 38 6.31 17.37 3.28
N LYS A 39 5.46 18.36 3.00
CA LYS A 39 4.81 19.13 4.07
C LYS A 39 3.76 18.28 4.78
N PRO A 40 3.66 18.38 6.11
CA PRO A 40 2.68 17.60 6.86
C PRO A 40 1.25 18.09 6.60
N VAL A 41 0.29 17.17 6.64
CA VAL A 41 -1.14 17.49 6.63
C VAL A 41 -1.49 18.10 8.00
N LEU A 42 -2.22 19.21 7.99
CA LEU A 42 -2.62 19.92 9.21
C LEU A 42 -4.14 19.85 9.39
N MET A 43 -4.58 19.85 10.64
CA MET A 43 -6.01 19.93 10.92
C MET A 43 -6.59 21.21 10.35
N GLY A 44 -7.77 21.11 9.74
CA GLY A 44 -8.38 22.21 9.01
C GLY A 44 -8.12 22.19 7.51
N ASP A 45 -7.16 21.38 7.04
CA ASP A 45 -6.90 21.24 5.61
C ASP A 45 -8.08 20.60 4.92
N LYS A 46 -8.37 21.09 3.71
CA LYS A 46 -9.40 20.53 2.81
C LYS A 46 -8.83 20.44 1.40
N ILE A 47 -9.19 19.38 0.71
CA ILE A 47 -8.78 19.16 -0.68
C ILE A 47 -9.98 18.73 -1.53
N THR A 48 -9.84 18.86 -2.85
CA THR A 48 -10.81 18.33 -3.80
C THR A 48 -10.52 16.85 -4.08
N LYS A 49 -11.49 16.17 -4.69
CA LYS A 49 -11.30 14.79 -5.12
C LYS A 49 -10.15 14.67 -6.13
N ASP A 50 -10.06 15.60 -7.08
CA ASP A 50 -8.98 15.62 -8.07
C ASP A 50 -7.62 15.78 -7.38
N ARG A 51 -7.53 16.63 -6.36
CA ARG A 51 -6.32 16.80 -5.56
C ARG A 51 -5.97 15.51 -4.80
N ALA A 52 -6.98 14.83 -4.25
CA ALA A 52 -6.76 13.56 -3.56
C ALA A 52 -6.23 12.48 -4.51
N ASP A 53 -6.79 12.39 -5.72
CA ASP A 53 -6.32 11.45 -6.74
C ASP A 53 -4.88 11.76 -7.16
N PHE A 54 -4.56 13.03 -7.38
CA PHE A 54 -3.21 13.47 -7.72
C PHE A 54 -2.22 13.12 -6.61
N LEU A 55 -2.59 13.40 -5.37
CA LEU A 55 -1.73 13.13 -4.21
C LEU A 55 -1.45 11.63 -4.08
N LEU A 56 -2.49 10.79 -4.23
CA LEU A 56 -2.31 9.35 -4.20
C LEU A 56 -1.35 8.89 -5.29
N ALA A 57 -1.55 9.36 -6.52
CA ALA A 57 -0.70 8.97 -7.66
C ALA A 57 0.77 9.34 -7.41
N ARG A 58 1.03 10.53 -6.88
CA ARG A 58 2.40 11.00 -6.60
C ARG A 58 3.05 10.21 -5.48
N VAL A 59 2.32 9.98 -4.38
CA VAL A 59 2.86 9.21 -3.25
C VAL A 59 3.07 7.75 -3.66
N ALA A 60 2.14 7.17 -4.42
CA ALA A 60 2.28 5.81 -4.92
C ALA A 60 3.52 5.65 -5.81
N GLU A 61 3.79 6.65 -6.67
CA GLU A 61 5.00 6.66 -7.49
C GLU A 61 6.26 6.68 -6.64
N GLN A 62 6.29 7.50 -5.57
CA GLN A 62 7.41 7.54 -4.64
C GLN A 62 7.62 6.18 -3.96
N PHE A 63 6.54 5.53 -3.52
CA PHE A 63 6.62 4.18 -2.95
C PHE A 63 7.14 3.17 -3.97
N ALA A 64 6.63 3.21 -5.20
CA ALA A 64 7.06 2.29 -6.26
C ALA A 64 8.55 2.45 -6.55
N ASN A 65 9.06 3.67 -6.59
CA ASN A 65 10.48 3.95 -6.81
C ASN A 65 11.34 3.40 -5.68
N ARG A 66 10.90 3.52 -4.44
CA ARG A 66 11.62 2.95 -3.29
C ARG A 66 11.61 1.44 -3.30
N MET A 67 10.46 0.84 -3.63
CA MET A 67 10.32 -0.62 -3.72
C MET A 67 11.22 -1.22 -4.79
N ALA A 68 11.39 -0.51 -5.92
CA ALA A 68 12.17 -0.99 -7.05
C ALA A 68 13.61 -1.36 -6.66
N LYS A 69 14.17 -0.70 -5.65
CA LYS A 69 15.51 -0.99 -5.16
C LYS A 69 15.64 -2.38 -4.52
N TYR A 70 14.53 -2.90 -4.00
CA TYR A 70 14.53 -4.17 -3.26
C TYR A 70 14.03 -5.33 -4.11
N ILE A 71 13.30 -5.07 -5.20
CA ILE A 71 12.75 -6.12 -6.08
C ILE A 71 13.82 -6.51 -7.09
N LYS A 72 14.28 -7.76 -7.01
CA LYS A 72 15.37 -8.30 -7.85
C LYS A 72 14.85 -9.20 -8.96
N SER A 73 13.60 -9.68 -8.85
CA SER A 73 13.00 -10.55 -9.85
C SER A 73 12.17 -9.74 -10.84
N HIS A 74 11.86 -10.36 -11.98
CA HIS A 74 10.96 -9.77 -12.97
C HIS A 74 9.53 -10.07 -12.59
N ILE A 75 8.72 -9.03 -12.38
CA ILE A 75 7.30 -9.15 -11.99
C ILE A 75 6.42 -8.35 -12.94
N ASN A 76 5.16 -8.77 -13.06
CA ASN A 76 4.18 -8.09 -13.90
C ASN A 76 3.51 -6.93 -13.14
N ASP A 77 2.65 -6.18 -13.85
CA ASP A 77 1.99 -5.00 -13.27
C ASP A 77 1.04 -5.36 -12.13
N ASN A 78 0.33 -6.49 -12.21
CA ASN A 78 -0.55 -6.94 -11.13
C ASN A 78 0.24 -7.28 -9.88
N GLN A 79 1.36 -7.97 -10.03
CA GLN A 79 2.24 -8.31 -8.92
C GLN A 79 2.81 -7.04 -8.27
N LYS A 80 3.27 -6.10 -9.09
CA LYS A 80 3.80 -4.83 -8.60
C LYS A 80 2.71 -4.02 -7.86
N SER A 81 1.50 -3.95 -8.41
CA SER A 81 0.39 -3.22 -7.78
C SER A 81 0.00 -3.81 -6.44
N ALA A 82 0.01 -5.14 -6.33
CA ALA A 82 -0.28 -5.82 -5.06
C ALA A 82 0.78 -5.51 -4.00
N LEU A 83 2.06 -5.57 -4.38
CA LEU A 83 3.16 -5.25 -3.46
C LEU A 83 3.14 -3.77 -3.08
N LEU A 84 2.75 -2.90 -3.99
CA LEU A 84 2.60 -1.48 -3.70
C LEU A 84 1.52 -1.24 -2.64
N SER A 85 0.36 -1.87 -2.76
CA SER A 85 -0.69 -1.77 -1.75
C SER A 85 -0.19 -2.24 -0.38
N PHE A 86 0.54 -3.36 -0.36
CA PHE A 86 1.14 -3.88 0.87
C PHE A 86 2.10 -2.85 1.50
N ALA A 87 3.04 -2.32 0.71
CA ALA A 87 4.03 -1.37 1.20
C ALA A 87 3.39 -0.05 1.62
N TYR A 88 2.36 0.40 0.91
CA TYR A 88 1.62 1.61 1.26
C TYR A 88 0.98 1.50 2.65
N ASN A 89 0.46 0.32 2.99
CA ASN A 89 -0.18 0.07 4.28
C ASN A 89 0.82 -0.29 5.38
N CYS A 90 1.78 -1.18 5.08
CA CYS A 90 2.68 -1.73 6.10
C CYS A 90 4.00 -0.97 6.22
N GLY A 91 4.34 -0.13 5.24
CA GLY A 91 5.58 0.64 5.21
C GLY A 91 6.69 -0.03 4.42
N ILE A 92 7.58 0.79 3.86
CA ILE A 92 8.72 0.31 3.05
C ILE A 92 9.68 -0.51 3.90
N GLY A 93 9.91 -0.10 5.16
CA GLY A 93 10.81 -0.83 6.06
C GLY A 93 10.33 -2.27 6.31
N ASN A 94 9.04 -2.42 6.60
CA ASN A 94 8.46 -3.75 6.79
C ASN A 94 8.51 -4.56 5.50
N PHE A 95 8.22 -3.93 4.36
CA PHE A 95 8.29 -4.60 3.06
C PHE A 95 9.71 -5.09 2.77
N SER A 96 10.72 -4.23 2.95
CA SER A 96 12.11 -4.57 2.61
C SER A 96 12.68 -5.69 3.46
N GLY A 97 12.22 -5.83 4.72
CA GLY A 97 12.66 -6.90 5.62
C GLY A 97 11.77 -8.14 5.63
N SER A 98 10.72 -8.17 4.80
CA SER A 98 9.72 -9.23 4.87
C SER A 98 10.18 -10.53 4.19
N THR A 99 9.66 -11.66 4.68
CA THR A 99 9.79 -12.95 4.00
C THR A 99 9.02 -12.92 2.67
N LEU A 100 7.94 -12.15 2.60
CA LEU A 100 7.21 -11.92 1.35
C LEU A 100 8.16 -11.48 0.24
N LEU A 101 8.94 -10.44 0.48
CA LEU A 101 9.90 -9.93 -0.51
C LEU A 101 10.96 -10.98 -0.86
N LYS A 102 11.48 -11.70 0.13
CA LYS A 102 12.47 -12.75 -0.12
C LYS A 102 11.93 -13.81 -1.06
N LYS A 103 10.67 -14.24 -0.87
CA LYS A 103 10.05 -15.23 -1.75
C LYS A 103 9.80 -14.68 -3.15
N VAL A 104 9.35 -13.43 -3.26
CA VAL A 104 9.17 -12.77 -4.57
C VAL A 104 10.49 -12.74 -5.33
N ASN A 105 11.59 -12.42 -4.65
CA ASN A 105 12.91 -12.35 -5.29
C ASN A 105 13.45 -13.73 -5.65
N ALA A 106 13.12 -14.76 -4.90
CA ALA A 106 13.56 -16.13 -5.20
C ALA A 106 12.74 -16.74 -6.34
N ASN A 107 11.42 -16.56 -6.31
CA ASN A 107 10.51 -17.05 -7.35
C ASN A 107 9.18 -16.31 -7.24
N PRO A 108 8.91 -15.32 -8.11
CA PRO A 108 7.69 -14.53 -8.03
C PRO A 108 6.40 -15.34 -8.25
N ASN A 109 6.50 -16.57 -8.75
CA ASN A 109 5.34 -17.43 -8.98
C ASN A 109 5.15 -18.48 -7.87
N ASP A 110 5.90 -18.38 -6.78
CA ASP A 110 5.79 -19.30 -5.64
C ASP A 110 4.38 -19.16 -5.03
N PRO A 111 3.58 -20.26 -5.00
CA PRO A 111 2.22 -20.18 -4.46
C PRO A 111 2.17 -19.87 -2.96
N THR A 112 3.25 -20.12 -2.22
CA THR A 112 3.31 -19.81 -0.79
C THR A 112 3.44 -18.31 -0.51
N ILE A 113 3.64 -17.48 -1.54
CA ILE A 113 3.63 -16.02 -1.41
C ILE A 113 2.29 -15.55 -0.84
N ARG A 114 1.17 -16.20 -1.22
CA ARG A 114 -0.15 -15.88 -0.66
C ARG A 114 -0.14 -15.95 0.88
N GLN A 115 0.47 -16.97 1.44
CA GLN A 115 0.54 -17.13 2.89
C GLN A 115 1.38 -16.03 3.55
N GLU A 116 2.40 -15.54 2.84
CA GLU A 116 3.22 -14.45 3.36
C GLU A 116 2.44 -13.14 3.45
N PHE A 117 1.57 -12.84 2.47
CA PHE A 117 0.66 -11.71 2.59
C PHE A 117 -0.21 -11.84 3.84
N MET A 118 -0.81 -13.00 4.05
CA MET A 118 -1.77 -13.22 5.12
C MET A 118 -1.18 -13.08 6.52
N LYS A 119 0.13 -13.19 6.69
CA LYS A 119 0.78 -12.98 8.00
C LYS A 119 0.68 -11.55 8.49
N TRP A 120 0.39 -10.59 7.63
CA TRP A 120 0.36 -9.16 7.95
C TRP A 120 -1.07 -8.66 8.20
N ASN A 121 -1.80 -9.36 9.04
CA ASN A 121 -3.21 -9.05 9.36
C ASN A 121 -3.42 -8.64 10.81
N ARG A 122 -2.35 -8.27 11.52
CA ARG A 122 -2.43 -7.89 12.93
C ARG A 122 -2.11 -6.41 13.14
N SER A 123 -2.77 -5.81 14.14
CA SER A 123 -2.44 -4.50 14.63
C SER A 123 -2.47 -4.56 16.17
N SER A 124 -1.39 -4.08 16.81
CA SER A 124 -1.25 -4.16 18.29
C SER A 124 -1.45 -5.58 18.80
N GLY A 125 -0.95 -6.58 18.08
CA GLY A 125 -1.02 -7.99 18.45
C GLY A 125 -2.36 -8.68 18.17
N LYS A 126 -3.35 -7.95 17.63
CA LYS A 126 -4.68 -8.51 17.36
C LYS A 126 -4.91 -8.67 15.86
N VAL A 127 -5.53 -9.78 15.48
CA VAL A 127 -5.99 -10.00 14.09
C VAL A 127 -7.17 -9.08 13.83
N LEU A 128 -7.09 -8.27 12.76
CA LEU A 128 -8.17 -7.39 12.34
C LEU A 128 -8.78 -7.89 11.04
N ALA A 129 -10.10 -8.01 11.01
CA ALA A 129 -10.84 -8.49 9.84
C ALA A 129 -10.56 -7.63 8.59
N GLY A 130 -10.46 -6.30 8.77
CA GLY A 130 -10.15 -5.39 7.67
C GLY A 130 -8.77 -5.63 7.07
N LEU A 131 -7.77 -5.92 7.90
CA LEU A 131 -6.42 -6.25 7.43
C LEU A 131 -6.41 -7.60 6.73
N THR A 132 -7.14 -8.59 7.24
CA THR A 132 -7.27 -9.88 6.58
C THR A 132 -7.86 -9.71 5.17
N ARG A 133 -8.94 -8.94 5.03
CA ARG A 133 -9.56 -8.67 3.73
C ARG A 133 -8.59 -7.98 2.77
N ARG A 134 -7.83 -7.02 3.28
CA ARG A 134 -6.84 -6.30 2.44
C ARG A 134 -5.75 -7.24 1.96
N ARG A 135 -5.20 -8.07 2.85
CA ARG A 135 -4.16 -9.04 2.46
C ARG A 135 -4.68 -10.05 1.45
N GLU A 136 -5.92 -10.51 1.62
CA GLU A 136 -6.55 -11.42 0.65
C GLU A 136 -6.69 -10.75 -0.72
N ALA A 137 -7.16 -9.51 -0.75
CA ALA A 137 -7.31 -8.77 -2.01
C ALA A 137 -5.95 -8.53 -2.68
N GLU A 138 -4.92 -8.22 -1.91
CA GLU A 138 -3.56 -8.06 -2.43
C GLU A 138 -3.04 -9.36 -3.01
N ALA A 139 -3.21 -10.48 -2.30
CA ALA A 139 -2.78 -11.78 -2.79
C ALA A 139 -3.54 -12.18 -4.06
N ASN A 140 -4.85 -11.93 -4.11
CA ASN A 140 -5.66 -12.22 -5.30
C ASN A 140 -5.18 -11.39 -6.50
N LEU A 141 -4.87 -10.12 -6.29
CA LEU A 141 -4.32 -9.27 -7.36
C LEU A 141 -2.94 -9.75 -7.81
N TYR A 142 -2.09 -10.15 -6.85
CA TYR A 142 -0.75 -10.64 -7.15
C TYR A 142 -0.78 -11.84 -8.09
N PHE A 143 -1.70 -12.77 -7.88
CA PHE A 143 -1.81 -13.99 -8.67
C PHE A 143 -2.78 -13.88 -9.85
N LYS A 144 -3.37 -12.71 -10.07
CA LYS A 144 -4.26 -12.49 -11.20
C LYS A 144 -3.45 -12.48 -12.50
N THR A 145 -3.91 -13.24 -13.49
CA THR A 145 -3.28 -13.27 -14.82
C THR A 145 -3.38 -11.88 -15.46
N PRO A 146 -2.27 -11.35 -15.97
CA PRO A 146 -2.27 -10.04 -16.64
C PRO A 146 -3.14 -10.02 -17.88
#